data_bc1cf04fa1f2d60a1720215cd61106d5
#
_entry.id   bc1cf04fa1f2d60a1720215cd61106d5
#
_cell.length_a   1.000
_cell.length_b   1.000
_cell.length_c   1.000
_cell.angle_alpha   90.00
_cell.angle_beta   90.00
_cell.angle_gamma   90.00
#
_symmetry.space_group_name_H-M   'P 1'
#
loop_
_entity.id
_entity.type
_entity.pdbx_description
1 polymer ?
#
loop_
_entity_poly.entity_id
_entity_poly.type
_entity_poly.pdbx_seq_one_letter_code
_entity_poly.pdbx_strand_id
1 'polypeptide(L)'
;MTRRRATMNLVTNIQKYSIHDGDGIRTTVFFKGCPLKCEWCHNPETQRFERELQCDKEKCVGCGTCAKVCPNDAITMVDGKPELDKEKCQLCGKCDNFCPQGIREIVGQEYPVKELVKELMKDRMFYEQSGGGVTLSGGEVMAMSTDYILQIAKALKKEEISLTIDTCGYVSYDKFEAILPYVDTFLYDVKVMDPELHKKYIGVDNKLILDNL
;
A
#
# COMPACT_ATOMS: atom_id res chain seq x y z
N MET A 1 -4.15 -27.95 -8.64
CA MET A 1 -5.11 -26.85 -8.89
C MET A 1 -4.79 -25.71 -7.93
N THR A 2 -3.96 -24.77 -8.34
CA THR A 2 -3.62 -23.57 -7.57
C THR A 2 -4.84 -22.65 -7.58
N ARG A 3 -5.51 -22.52 -6.43
CA ARG A 3 -6.52 -21.46 -6.24
C ARG A 3 -5.82 -20.13 -6.54
N ARG A 4 -6.21 -19.44 -7.61
CA ARG A 4 -5.90 -18.01 -7.78
C ARG A 4 -6.45 -17.33 -6.52
N ARG A 5 -5.58 -16.92 -5.61
CA ARG A 5 -5.96 -16.02 -4.53
C ARG A 5 -6.49 -14.76 -5.19
N ALA A 6 -7.74 -14.41 -4.91
CA ALA A 6 -8.26 -13.11 -5.32
C ALA A 6 -7.29 -12.05 -4.81
N THR A 7 -6.91 -11.11 -5.66
CA THR A 7 -6.06 -9.99 -5.26
C THR A 7 -6.84 -9.19 -4.23
N MET A 8 -6.42 -9.25 -2.97
CA MET A 8 -7.04 -8.46 -1.92
C MET A 8 -6.60 -7.00 -2.11
N ASN A 9 -7.55 -6.08 -2.18
CA ASN A 9 -7.26 -4.66 -2.29
C ASN A 9 -7.04 -4.11 -0.87
N LEU A 10 -5.81 -4.25 -0.39
CA LEU A 10 -5.42 -3.86 0.95
C LEU A 10 -4.85 -2.45 0.97
N VAL A 11 -5.26 -1.67 1.95
CA VAL A 11 -4.73 -0.34 2.25
C VAL A 11 -3.81 -0.44 3.47
N THR A 12 -2.63 0.15 3.39
CA THR A 12 -1.69 0.22 4.52
C THR A 12 -1.87 1.50 5.32
N ASN A 13 -2.13 2.60 4.61
CA ASN A 13 -2.28 3.91 5.23
C ASN A 13 -3.20 4.83 4.41
N ILE A 14 -3.82 5.79 5.08
CA ILE A 14 -4.51 6.93 4.47
C ILE A 14 -3.92 8.19 5.08
N GLN A 15 -3.05 8.85 4.33
CA GLN A 15 -2.34 10.05 4.77
C GLN A 15 -3.09 11.29 4.31
N LYS A 16 -3.50 12.11 5.28
CA LYS A 16 -4.15 13.39 5.03
C LYS A 16 -3.12 14.51 4.89
N TYR A 17 -3.53 15.58 4.21
CA TYR A 17 -2.72 16.80 4.05
C TYR A 17 -1.39 16.58 3.34
N SER A 18 -1.32 15.64 2.41
CA SER A 18 -0.16 15.47 1.54
C SER A 18 -0.03 16.65 0.58
N ILE A 19 1.19 17.19 0.47
CA ILE A 19 1.51 18.37 -0.37
C ILE A 19 2.60 18.07 -1.41
N HIS A 20 3.06 16.83 -1.49
CA HIS A 20 4.12 16.39 -2.41
C HIS A 20 3.65 15.31 -3.40
N ASP A 21 2.38 14.90 -3.32
CA ASP A 21 1.83 13.79 -4.08
C ASP A 21 0.89 14.28 -5.21
N GLY A 22 1.20 15.40 -5.83
CA GLY A 22 0.42 16.09 -6.85
C GLY A 22 0.05 17.52 -6.41
N ASP A 23 -0.77 18.19 -7.24
CA ASP A 23 -1.15 19.59 -6.99
C ASP A 23 -2.10 19.74 -5.79
N GLY A 24 -1.95 20.83 -5.06
CA GLY A 24 -2.79 21.21 -3.93
C GLY A 24 -2.62 20.31 -2.69
N ILE A 25 -3.58 20.39 -1.77
CA ILE A 25 -3.63 19.52 -0.58
C ILE A 25 -4.38 18.26 -0.94
N ARG A 26 -3.78 17.10 -0.68
CA ARG A 26 -4.31 15.80 -1.08
C ARG A 26 -4.46 14.85 0.09
N THR A 27 -5.32 13.85 -0.09
CA THR A 27 -5.32 12.67 0.76
C THR A 27 -4.74 11.53 -0.05
N THR A 28 -3.62 10.95 0.43
CA THR A 28 -2.91 9.86 -0.25
C THR A 28 -3.30 8.53 0.37
N VAL A 29 -3.78 7.60 -0.46
CA VAL A 29 -4.10 6.22 -0.09
C VAL A 29 -2.94 5.33 -0.49
N PHE A 30 -2.34 4.65 0.48
CA PHE A 30 -1.24 3.71 0.24
C PHE A 30 -1.77 2.28 0.16
N PHE A 31 -1.73 1.69 -1.04
CA PHE A 31 -2.12 0.30 -1.25
C PHE A 31 -1.00 -0.66 -0.93
N LYS A 32 -1.36 -1.89 -0.55
CA LYS A 32 -0.43 -2.98 -0.25
C LYS A 32 -0.32 -3.95 -1.41
N GLY A 33 0.90 -4.18 -1.85
CA GLY A 33 1.28 -5.07 -2.94
C GLY A 33 2.01 -4.33 -4.04
N CYS A 34 3.24 -4.75 -4.31
CA CYS A 34 4.07 -4.22 -5.39
C CYS A 34 4.78 -5.39 -6.10
N PRO A 35 4.77 -5.43 -7.44
CA PRO A 35 5.52 -6.45 -8.18
C PRO A 35 7.04 -6.19 -8.16
N LEU A 36 7.47 -4.98 -7.77
CA LEU A 36 8.87 -4.60 -7.68
C LEU A 36 9.44 -4.90 -6.28
N LYS A 37 10.77 -4.96 -6.20
CA LYS A 37 11.53 -5.23 -4.96
C LYS A 37 12.68 -4.24 -4.79
N CYS A 38 12.37 -2.95 -4.96
CA CYS A 38 13.37 -1.88 -4.88
C CYS A 38 14.15 -1.95 -3.57
N GLU A 39 15.49 -1.94 -3.65
CA GLU A 39 16.35 -1.97 -2.45
C GLU A 39 16.20 -0.73 -1.57
N TRP A 40 15.81 0.40 -2.16
CA TRP A 40 15.55 1.67 -1.46
C TRP A 40 14.05 2.01 -1.35
N CYS A 41 13.19 1.00 -1.25
CA CYS A 41 11.76 1.23 -1.16
C CYS A 41 11.41 2.14 0.03
N HIS A 42 10.69 3.23 -0.23
CA HIS A 42 10.23 4.17 0.79
C HIS A 42 9.15 3.58 1.69
N ASN A 43 8.35 2.64 1.14
CA ASN A 43 7.22 2.01 1.83
C ASN A 43 7.37 0.48 1.80
N PRO A 44 8.38 -0.09 2.47
CA PRO A 44 8.68 -1.52 2.39
C PRO A 44 7.54 -2.41 2.91
N GLU A 45 6.68 -1.87 3.79
CA GLU A 45 5.47 -2.52 4.28
C GLU A 45 4.42 -2.75 3.18
N THR A 46 4.52 -2.03 2.06
CA THR A 46 3.60 -2.17 0.93
C THR A 46 4.04 -3.21 -0.09
N GLN A 47 5.25 -3.75 -0.01
CA GLN A 47 5.79 -4.66 -1.05
C GLN A 47 5.00 -5.96 -1.18
N ARG A 48 4.59 -6.59 -0.06
CA ARG A 48 3.86 -7.85 -0.09
C ARG A 48 2.37 -7.63 -0.33
N PHE A 49 1.75 -8.54 -1.08
CA PHE A 49 0.33 -8.51 -1.39
C PHE A 49 -0.56 -9.01 -0.24
N GLU A 50 0.01 -9.74 0.71
CA GLU A 50 -0.72 -10.28 1.86
C GLU A 50 -0.60 -9.37 3.08
N ARG A 51 -1.57 -9.50 3.97
CA ARG A 51 -1.51 -8.87 5.31
C ARG A 51 -0.30 -9.40 6.07
N GLU A 52 0.31 -8.55 6.88
CA GLU A 52 1.48 -8.90 7.69
C GLU A 52 1.38 -8.33 9.10
N LEU A 53 1.91 -9.07 10.07
CA LEU A 53 2.20 -8.53 11.37
C LEU A 53 3.60 -7.91 11.35
N GLN A 54 3.66 -6.62 11.61
CA GLN A 54 4.92 -5.88 11.77
C GLN A 54 5.22 -5.62 13.25
N CYS A 55 6.49 -5.38 13.56
CA CYS A 55 6.94 -5.05 14.90
C CYS A 55 8.18 -4.14 14.80
N ASP A 56 8.11 -2.98 15.41
CA ASP A 56 9.27 -2.11 15.63
C ASP A 56 10.14 -2.72 16.72
N LYS A 57 11.13 -3.53 16.30
CA LYS A 57 12.02 -4.23 17.24
C LYS A 57 12.93 -3.28 18.01
N GLU A 58 13.20 -2.08 17.51
CA GLU A 58 14.06 -1.10 18.17
C GLU A 58 13.39 -0.57 19.43
N LYS A 59 12.11 -0.24 19.35
CA LYS A 59 11.31 0.22 20.49
C LYS A 59 10.86 -0.90 21.43
N CYS A 60 11.17 -2.16 21.11
CA CYS A 60 10.77 -3.29 21.95
C CYS A 60 11.56 -3.34 23.26
N VAL A 61 10.85 -3.39 24.38
CA VAL A 61 11.44 -3.49 25.75
C VAL A 61 11.62 -4.93 26.23
N GLY A 62 11.34 -5.93 25.40
CA GLY A 62 11.57 -7.34 25.72
C GLY A 62 10.64 -7.94 26.78
N CYS A 63 9.46 -7.37 27.02
CA CYS A 63 8.56 -7.80 28.10
C CYS A 63 7.95 -9.20 27.91
N GLY A 64 8.00 -9.78 26.70
CA GLY A 64 7.52 -11.13 26.40
C GLY A 64 6.01 -11.29 26.36
N THR A 65 5.22 -10.23 26.57
CA THR A 65 3.74 -10.31 26.56
C THR A 65 3.19 -10.88 25.25
N CYS A 66 3.75 -10.46 24.10
CA CYS A 66 3.33 -10.92 22.79
C CYS A 66 3.49 -12.44 22.59
N ALA A 67 4.53 -13.04 23.13
CA ALA A 67 4.73 -14.50 23.11
C ALA A 67 3.71 -15.20 24.01
N LYS A 68 3.47 -14.67 25.23
CA LYS A 68 2.52 -15.27 26.20
C LYS A 68 1.07 -15.26 25.71
N VAL A 69 0.64 -14.23 24.97
CA VAL A 69 -0.75 -14.10 24.50
C VAL A 69 -1.00 -14.74 23.14
N CYS A 70 0.06 -15.25 22.49
CA CYS A 70 -0.07 -15.86 21.15
C CYS A 70 -0.76 -17.22 21.25
N PRO A 71 -1.95 -17.41 20.66
CA PRO A 71 -2.66 -18.69 20.77
C PRO A 71 -2.06 -19.82 19.93
N ASN A 72 -1.14 -19.46 19.00
CA ASN A 72 -0.53 -20.40 18.07
C ASN A 72 0.98 -20.57 18.30
N ASP A 73 1.51 -20.05 19.40
CA ASP A 73 2.95 -20.07 19.71
C ASP A 73 3.82 -19.56 18.54
N ALA A 74 3.28 -18.58 17.81
CA ALA A 74 3.95 -18.02 16.63
C ALA A 74 5.02 -16.97 16.98
N ILE A 75 5.22 -16.65 18.25
CA ILE A 75 6.20 -15.66 18.69
C ILE A 75 7.10 -16.27 19.77
N THR A 76 8.39 -16.27 19.51
CA THR A 76 9.43 -16.66 20.46
C THR A 76 10.28 -15.47 20.84
N MET A 77 10.83 -15.47 22.06
CA MET A 77 11.75 -14.43 22.49
C MET A 77 13.18 -14.93 22.29
N VAL A 78 13.95 -14.22 21.45
CA VAL A 78 15.38 -14.50 21.20
C VAL A 78 16.15 -13.23 21.55
N ASP A 79 17.14 -13.35 22.44
CA ASP A 79 17.96 -12.23 22.94
C ASP A 79 17.14 -11.01 23.39
N GLY A 80 16.00 -11.26 24.07
CA GLY A 80 15.10 -10.23 24.56
C GLY A 80 14.23 -9.56 23.49
N LYS A 81 14.26 -10.02 22.25
CA LYS A 81 13.44 -9.52 21.13
C LYS A 81 12.50 -10.59 20.61
N PRO A 82 11.29 -10.21 20.13
CA PRO A 82 10.34 -11.16 19.59
C PRO A 82 10.71 -11.56 18.16
N GLU A 83 10.72 -12.85 17.91
CA GLU A 83 10.80 -13.43 16.57
C GLU A 83 9.46 -14.04 16.18
N LEU A 84 9.01 -13.78 14.94
CA LEU A 84 7.74 -14.22 14.41
C LEU A 84 7.94 -15.41 13.47
N ASP A 85 7.30 -16.52 13.80
CA ASP A 85 7.07 -17.63 12.88
C ASP A 85 5.84 -17.29 12.01
N LYS A 86 6.09 -16.93 10.75
CA LYS A 86 5.03 -16.49 9.82
C LYS A 86 4.09 -17.65 9.42
N GLU A 87 4.56 -18.90 9.48
CA GLU A 87 3.76 -20.08 9.12
C GLU A 87 2.72 -20.39 10.20
N LYS A 88 3.06 -20.15 11.46
CA LYS A 88 2.16 -20.33 12.60
C LYS A 88 1.23 -19.13 12.82
N CYS A 89 1.61 -17.94 12.35
CA CYS A 89 0.87 -16.72 12.62
C CYS A 89 -0.45 -16.65 11.84
N GLN A 90 -1.57 -16.54 12.54
CA GLN A 90 -2.90 -16.39 11.96
C GLN A 90 -3.39 -14.93 11.90
N LEU A 91 -2.54 -13.96 12.15
CA LEU A 91 -2.87 -12.53 12.15
C LEU A 91 -4.09 -12.20 13.03
N CYS A 92 -4.21 -12.82 14.20
CA CYS A 92 -5.36 -12.67 15.09
C CYS A 92 -5.36 -11.35 15.90
N GLY A 93 -4.29 -10.54 15.84
CA GLY A 93 -4.17 -9.24 16.50
C GLY A 93 -3.91 -9.27 18.02
N LYS A 94 -3.95 -10.42 18.71
CA LYS A 94 -3.76 -10.44 20.17
C LYS A 94 -2.44 -9.83 20.63
N CYS A 95 -1.34 -10.14 19.93
CA CYS A 95 -0.02 -9.61 20.26
C CYS A 95 0.12 -8.10 20.01
N ASP A 96 -0.69 -7.54 19.14
CA ASP A 96 -0.83 -6.11 18.90
C ASP A 96 -1.65 -5.46 20.02
N ASN A 97 -2.88 -5.93 20.25
CA ASN A 97 -3.78 -5.39 21.28
C ASN A 97 -3.18 -5.41 22.70
N PHE A 98 -2.35 -6.38 23.02
CA PHE A 98 -1.72 -6.53 24.34
C PHE A 98 -0.27 -6.00 24.40
N CYS A 99 0.22 -5.35 23.35
CA CYS A 99 1.55 -4.76 23.40
C CYS A 99 1.54 -3.45 24.20
N PRO A 100 2.23 -3.37 25.36
CA PRO A 100 2.22 -2.16 26.19
C PRO A 100 2.92 -0.97 25.54
N GLN A 101 3.74 -1.22 24.51
CA GLN A 101 4.46 -0.18 23.78
C GLN A 101 3.74 0.20 22.46
N GLY A 102 2.66 -0.49 22.05
CA GLY A 102 1.97 -0.22 20.80
C GLY A 102 2.86 -0.32 19.54
N ILE A 103 3.88 -1.20 19.58
CA ILE A 103 4.89 -1.32 18.50
C ILE A 103 4.61 -2.45 17.52
N ARG A 104 3.43 -3.02 17.60
CA ARG A 104 2.97 -4.09 16.71
C ARG A 104 1.75 -3.62 15.95
N GLU A 105 1.69 -4.01 14.70
CA GLU A 105 0.58 -3.63 13.83
C GLU A 105 0.33 -4.72 12.79
N ILE A 106 -0.94 -4.98 12.48
CA ILE A 106 -1.31 -5.77 11.32
C ILE A 106 -1.47 -4.83 10.13
N VAL A 107 -0.47 -4.83 9.26
CA VAL A 107 -0.47 -4.00 8.05
C VAL A 107 -1.31 -4.62 6.95
N GLY A 108 -2.14 -3.79 6.33
CA GLY A 108 -3.06 -4.16 5.26
C GLY A 108 -4.49 -4.36 5.76
N GLN A 109 -5.31 -3.34 5.59
CA GLN A 109 -6.74 -3.34 5.91
C GLN A 109 -7.57 -3.37 4.62
N GLU A 110 -8.61 -4.18 4.60
CA GLU A 110 -9.59 -4.15 3.51
C GLU A 110 -10.52 -2.95 3.67
N TYR A 111 -10.70 -2.21 2.60
CA TYR A 111 -11.68 -1.12 2.53
C TYR A 111 -12.66 -1.40 1.40
N PRO A 112 -13.95 -1.61 1.68
CA PRO A 112 -14.98 -1.54 0.65
C PRO A 112 -14.96 -0.16 -0.03
N VAL A 113 -15.13 -0.11 -1.36
CA VAL A 113 -15.06 1.15 -2.13
C VAL A 113 -15.87 2.27 -1.50
N LYS A 114 -17.11 1.97 -1.10
CA LYS A 114 -18.02 2.96 -0.48
C LYS A 114 -17.46 3.55 0.81
N GLU A 115 -16.81 2.73 1.63
CA GLU A 115 -16.22 3.18 2.90
C GLU A 115 -14.97 4.00 2.66
N LEU A 116 -14.11 3.58 1.72
CA LEU A 116 -12.93 4.33 1.35
C LEU A 116 -13.29 5.69 0.79
N VAL A 117 -14.21 5.76 -0.18
CA VAL A 117 -14.66 7.04 -0.75
C VAL A 117 -15.28 7.93 0.33
N LYS A 118 -16.09 7.39 1.24
CA LYS A 118 -16.63 8.15 2.37
C LYS A 118 -15.52 8.75 3.25
N GLU A 119 -14.45 7.99 3.50
CA GLU A 119 -13.30 8.49 4.27
C GLU A 119 -12.59 9.63 3.55
N LEU A 120 -12.34 9.47 2.26
CA LEU A 120 -11.68 10.48 1.41
C LEU A 120 -12.47 11.77 1.33
N MET A 121 -13.81 11.68 1.24
CA MET A 121 -14.68 12.85 1.16
C MET A 121 -14.73 13.69 2.45
N LYS A 122 -14.20 13.22 3.56
CA LYS A 122 -14.07 14.04 4.79
C LYS A 122 -13.15 15.24 4.60
N ASP A 123 -12.20 15.15 3.68
CA ASP A 123 -11.21 16.19 3.43
C ASP A 123 -11.57 17.07 2.21
N ARG A 124 -12.79 16.94 1.67
CA ARG A 124 -13.29 17.65 0.47
C ARG A 124 -13.03 19.17 0.52
N MET A 125 -13.25 19.79 1.67
CA MET A 125 -13.02 21.25 1.84
C MET A 125 -11.57 21.65 1.50
N PHE A 126 -10.60 20.82 1.87
CA PHE A 126 -9.19 21.10 1.56
C PHE A 126 -8.89 20.91 0.07
N TYR A 127 -9.51 19.94 -0.57
CA TYR A 127 -9.38 19.72 -2.01
C TYR A 127 -9.91 20.92 -2.80
N GLU A 128 -11.12 21.38 -2.48
CA GLU A 128 -11.77 22.50 -3.15
C GLU A 128 -11.01 23.83 -2.96
N GLN A 129 -10.46 24.07 -1.75
CA GLN A 129 -9.73 25.31 -1.46
C GLN A 129 -8.34 25.37 -2.08
N SER A 130 -7.69 24.24 -2.29
CA SER A 130 -6.30 24.18 -2.75
C SER A 130 -6.14 23.75 -4.22
N GLY A 131 -7.22 23.33 -4.88
CA GLY A 131 -7.14 22.63 -6.16
C GLY A 131 -6.54 21.22 -6.06
N GLY A 132 -6.55 20.64 -4.87
CA GLY A 132 -6.03 19.31 -4.59
C GLY A 132 -7.03 18.18 -4.88
N GLY A 133 -6.89 17.07 -4.18
CA GLY A 133 -7.76 15.90 -4.38
C GLY A 133 -7.25 14.63 -3.71
N VAL A 134 -7.41 13.52 -4.39
CA VAL A 134 -6.97 12.20 -3.91
C VAL A 134 -5.78 11.70 -4.73
N THR A 135 -4.80 11.12 -4.05
CA THR A 135 -3.70 10.38 -4.69
C THR A 135 -3.76 8.92 -4.28
N LEU A 136 -3.74 8.02 -5.25
CA LEU A 136 -3.60 6.59 -5.02
C LEU A 136 -2.14 6.22 -5.23
N SER A 137 -1.50 5.64 -4.21
CA SER A 137 -0.06 5.35 -4.15
C SER A 137 0.20 4.07 -3.34
N GLY A 138 1.39 3.90 -2.78
CA GLY A 138 1.77 2.81 -1.88
C GLY A 138 2.72 1.82 -2.51
N GLY A 139 2.29 0.56 -2.72
CA GLY A 139 3.05 -0.42 -3.49
C GLY A 139 2.98 -0.11 -4.99
N GLU A 140 2.09 -0.80 -5.70
CA GLU A 140 1.74 -0.46 -7.08
C GLU A 140 0.22 -0.46 -7.23
N VAL A 141 -0.36 0.73 -7.39
CA VAL A 141 -1.80 0.92 -7.50
C VAL A 141 -2.40 0.12 -8.66
N MET A 142 -1.71 0.15 -9.80
CA MET A 142 -2.17 -0.53 -11.02
C MET A 142 -2.05 -2.06 -10.92
N ALA A 143 -1.35 -2.60 -9.92
CA ALA A 143 -1.33 -4.04 -9.63
C ALA A 143 -2.58 -4.50 -8.86
N MET A 144 -3.34 -3.59 -8.29
CA MET A 144 -4.62 -3.89 -7.63
C MET A 144 -5.67 -4.39 -8.64
N SER A 145 -6.84 -4.81 -8.13
CA SER A 145 -7.97 -5.15 -9.01
C SER A 145 -8.39 -3.93 -9.82
N THR A 146 -8.38 -4.04 -11.14
CA THR A 146 -8.78 -2.96 -12.05
C THR A 146 -10.19 -2.48 -11.74
N ASP A 147 -11.12 -3.41 -11.47
CA ASP A 147 -12.50 -3.07 -11.14
C ASP A 147 -12.61 -2.26 -9.84
N TYR A 148 -11.80 -2.59 -8.82
CA TYR A 148 -11.77 -1.86 -7.56
C TYR A 148 -11.27 -0.43 -7.74
N ILE A 149 -10.15 -0.24 -8.46
CA ILE A 149 -9.59 1.09 -8.71
C ILE A 149 -10.53 1.91 -9.60
N LEU A 150 -11.14 1.29 -10.62
CA LEU A 150 -12.15 1.94 -11.47
C LEU A 150 -13.37 2.43 -10.68
N GLN A 151 -13.86 1.66 -9.73
CA GLN A 151 -15.00 2.08 -8.90
C GLN A 151 -14.64 3.30 -8.05
N ILE A 152 -13.43 3.35 -7.48
CA ILE A 152 -12.93 4.52 -6.74
C ILE A 152 -12.83 5.72 -7.68
N ALA A 153 -12.17 5.57 -8.83
CA ALA A 153 -11.97 6.63 -9.80
C ALA A 153 -13.29 7.23 -10.32
N LYS A 154 -14.26 6.38 -10.65
CA LYS A 154 -15.62 6.81 -11.07
C LYS A 154 -16.35 7.55 -9.95
N ALA A 155 -16.21 7.10 -8.71
CA ALA A 155 -16.84 7.76 -7.57
C ALA A 155 -16.24 9.16 -7.33
N LEU A 156 -14.90 9.29 -7.37
CA LEU A 156 -14.22 10.59 -7.23
C LEU A 156 -14.56 11.54 -8.38
N LYS A 157 -14.58 11.04 -9.62
CA LYS A 157 -14.96 11.83 -10.80
C LYS A 157 -16.40 12.37 -10.70
N LYS A 158 -17.34 11.56 -10.18
CA LYS A 158 -18.72 11.98 -9.95
C LYS A 158 -18.83 13.12 -8.93
N GLU A 159 -17.94 13.14 -7.96
CA GLU A 159 -17.84 14.17 -6.92
C GLU A 159 -16.97 15.35 -7.35
N GLU A 160 -16.46 15.37 -8.59
CA GLU A 160 -15.57 16.38 -9.14
C GLU A 160 -14.26 16.55 -8.35
N ILE A 161 -13.77 15.44 -7.77
CA ILE A 161 -12.51 15.40 -7.03
C ILE A 161 -11.39 14.94 -7.96
N SER A 162 -10.30 15.72 -8.00
CA SER A 162 -9.10 15.40 -8.78
C SER A 162 -8.45 14.10 -8.29
N LEU A 163 -8.12 13.23 -9.25
CA LEU A 163 -7.46 11.96 -9.01
C LEU A 163 -6.06 11.94 -9.61
N THR A 164 -5.07 11.72 -8.75
CA THR A 164 -3.69 11.42 -9.13
C THR A 164 -3.38 9.96 -8.86
N ILE A 165 -2.66 9.30 -9.77
CA ILE A 165 -2.13 7.95 -9.57
C ILE A 165 -0.61 8.01 -9.58
N ASP A 166 -0.01 7.53 -8.50
CA ASP A 166 1.43 7.31 -8.37
C ASP A 166 1.73 5.84 -8.71
N THR A 167 2.47 5.61 -9.77
CA THR A 167 2.71 4.28 -10.35
C THR A 167 4.12 4.10 -10.86
N CYS A 168 4.66 2.91 -10.70
CA CYS A 168 5.90 2.49 -11.36
C CYS A 168 5.68 1.94 -12.78
N GLY A 169 4.43 1.80 -13.22
CA GLY A 169 4.08 1.36 -14.58
C GLY A 169 4.33 -0.12 -14.89
N TYR A 170 4.73 -0.95 -13.94
CA TYR A 170 5.03 -2.37 -14.19
C TYR A 170 3.76 -3.24 -14.17
N VAL A 171 2.86 -2.97 -15.12
CA VAL A 171 1.58 -3.70 -15.33
C VAL A 171 1.26 -3.72 -16.83
N SER A 172 0.27 -4.53 -17.23
CA SER A 172 -0.21 -4.51 -18.62
C SER A 172 -0.93 -3.20 -18.97
N TYR A 173 -0.75 -2.70 -20.19
CA TYR A 173 -1.24 -1.40 -20.66
C TYR A 173 -2.76 -1.26 -20.63
N ASP A 174 -3.51 -2.36 -20.82
CA ASP A 174 -4.98 -2.38 -20.76
C ASP A 174 -5.53 -1.82 -19.44
N LYS A 175 -4.76 -1.92 -18.34
CA LYS A 175 -5.14 -1.32 -17.07
C LYS A 175 -5.07 0.21 -17.11
N PHE A 176 -4.07 0.77 -17.79
CA PHE A 176 -3.98 2.21 -18.03
C PHE A 176 -5.14 2.68 -18.90
N GLU A 177 -5.39 2.02 -20.04
CA GLU A 177 -6.51 2.37 -20.93
C GLU A 177 -7.83 2.42 -20.17
N ALA A 178 -8.08 1.47 -19.29
CA ALA A 178 -9.31 1.40 -18.51
C ALA A 178 -9.50 2.60 -17.57
N ILE A 179 -8.43 3.16 -17.00
CA ILE A 179 -8.53 4.20 -15.97
C ILE A 179 -8.29 5.62 -16.48
N LEU A 180 -7.59 5.77 -17.63
CA LEU A 180 -7.25 7.06 -18.25
C LEU A 180 -8.40 8.10 -18.26
N PRO A 181 -9.67 7.75 -18.57
CA PRO A 181 -10.75 8.73 -18.60
C PRO A 181 -11.09 9.36 -17.23
N TYR A 182 -10.57 8.82 -16.14
CA TYR A 182 -10.92 9.20 -14.77
C TYR A 182 -9.75 9.79 -13.98
N VAL A 183 -8.55 9.80 -14.55
CA VAL A 183 -7.31 10.27 -13.89
C VAL A 183 -6.91 11.62 -14.47
N ASP A 184 -6.58 12.56 -13.61
CA ASP A 184 -6.13 13.89 -14.01
C ASP A 184 -4.60 13.95 -14.14
N THR A 185 -3.88 13.19 -13.30
CA THR A 185 -2.41 13.20 -13.27
C THR A 185 -1.85 11.81 -12.98
N PHE A 186 -0.80 11.41 -13.69
CA PHE A 186 0.06 10.30 -13.31
C PHE A 186 1.41 10.83 -12.81
N LEU A 187 1.79 10.42 -11.60
CA LEU A 187 3.16 10.50 -11.12
C LEU A 187 3.82 9.19 -11.53
N TYR A 188 4.62 9.25 -12.58
CA TYR A 188 5.18 8.05 -13.19
C TYR A 188 6.65 7.87 -12.78
N ASP A 189 6.91 6.78 -12.09
CA ASP A 189 8.15 6.58 -11.35
C ASP A 189 9.12 5.65 -12.09
N VAL A 190 9.98 6.22 -12.93
CA VAL A 190 11.07 5.49 -13.59
C VAL A 190 12.25 5.39 -12.64
N LYS A 191 12.43 4.23 -12.00
CA LYS A 191 13.44 4.04 -10.93
C LYS A 191 14.89 4.12 -11.43
N VAL A 192 15.21 3.43 -12.55
CA VAL A 192 16.54 3.38 -13.15
C VAL A 192 16.39 3.22 -14.67
N MET A 193 17.12 4.01 -15.46
CA MET A 193 17.06 3.94 -16.93
C MET A 193 17.85 2.76 -17.51
N ASP A 194 18.97 2.38 -16.91
CA ASP A 194 19.75 1.23 -17.34
C ASP A 194 19.04 -0.09 -17.00
N PRO A 195 18.75 -0.97 -17.97
CA PRO A 195 17.96 -2.18 -17.74
C PRO A 195 18.64 -3.21 -16.83
N GLU A 196 19.97 -3.31 -16.88
CA GLU A 196 20.71 -4.26 -16.04
C GLU A 196 20.78 -3.77 -14.59
N LEU A 197 20.98 -2.47 -14.38
CA LEU A 197 20.93 -1.88 -13.04
C LEU A 197 19.50 -1.91 -12.49
N HIS A 198 18.48 -1.69 -13.35
CA HIS A 198 17.07 -1.81 -12.94
C HIS A 198 16.80 -3.24 -12.45
N LYS A 199 17.19 -4.25 -13.24
CA LYS A 199 17.02 -5.65 -12.85
C LYS A 199 17.76 -5.99 -11.55
N LYS A 200 18.97 -5.47 -11.39
CA LYS A 200 19.81 -5.71 -10.20
C LYS A 200 19.16 -5.15 -8.92
N TYR A 201 18.68 -3.92 -8.95
CA TYR A 201 18.23 -3.20 -7.74
C TYR A 201 16.73 -3.21 -7.53
N ILE A 202 15.93 -3.46 -8.58
CA ILE A 202 14.46 -3.43 -8.56
C ILE A 202 13.87 -4.83 -8.69
N GLY A 203 14.65 -5.79 -9.24
CA GLY A 203 14.26 -7.18 -9.39
C GLY A 203 13.70 -7.56 -10.75
N VAL A 204 13.42 -6.59 -11.63
CA VAL A 204 12.92 -6.76 -13.00
C VAL A 204 13.63 -5.78 -13.94
N ASP A 205 13.61 -6.02 -15.26
CA ASP A 205 14.02 -5.00 -16.24
C ASP A 205 12.96 -3.88 -16.35
N ASN A 206 13.32 -2.79 -17.02
CA ASN A 206 12.48 -1.61 -17.17
C ASN A 206 11.71 -1.55 -18.50
N LYS A 207 11.80 -2.57 -19.36
CA LYS A 207 11.22 -2.52 -20.69
C LYS A 207 9.72 -2.24 -20.65
N LEU A 208 8.96 -3.01 -19.86
CA LEU A 208 7.51 -2.83 -19.75
C LEU A 208 7.14 -1.44 -19.18
N ILE A 209 7.94 -0.94 -18.24
CA ILE A 209 7.74 0.39 -17.63
C ILE A 209 7.90 1.48 -18.70
N LEU A 210 8.95 1.39 -19.53
CA LEU A 210 9.22 2.37 -20.59
C LEU A 210 8.27 2.24 -21.78
N ASP A 211 7.80 1.02 -22.09
CA ASP A 211 6.79 0.79 -23.14
C ASP A 211 5.42 1.39 -22.74
N ASN A 212 5.13 1.50 -21.45
CA ASN A 212 3.88 2.05 -20.92
C ASN A 212 3.93 3.58 -20.71
N LEU A 213 5.11 4.19 -20.73
CA LEU A 213 5.32 5.63 -20.54
C LEU A 213 5.00 6.40 -21.84
#